data_6c3b842080491424fd1c2a09c8b32744
#
_entry.id   6c3b842080491424fd1c2a09c8b32744
#
_cell.length_a   1.000
_cell.length_b   1.000
_cell.length_c   1.000
_cell.angle_alpha   90.00
_cell.angle_beta   90.00
_cell.angle_gamma   90.00
#
_symmetry.space_group_name_H-M   'P 1'
#
loop_
_entity.id
_entity.type
_entity.pdbx_description
1 polymer ?
#
loop_
_entity_poly.entity_id
_entity_poly.type
_entity_poly.pdbx_seq_one_letter_code
_entity_poly.pdbx_strand_id
1 'polypeptide(L)'
;MKKIFFLLIFVLLACQSDIDLSMERGIQYYEWGMIEKALLEFKYVIHTLKLKSNKLKYSEIKLLSRAHHNLAVSYAKKKWYADAAKEAKHAFDLFPTDENRQVLELIQSKKNQIEKINK
;
A
#
# COMPACT_ATOMS: atom_id res chain seq x y z
N MET A 1 -42.35 4.21 10.37
CA MET A 1 -41.52 5.16 9.62
C MET A 1 -40.11 5.37 10.21
N LYS A 2 -39.93 5.37 11.53
CA LYS A 2 -38.59 5.51 12.16
C LYS A 2 -37.63 4.34 11.86
N LYS A 3 -38.09 3.13 11.64
CA LYS A 3 -37.27 1.95 11.33
C LYS A 3 -36.68 1.98 9.91
N ILE A 4 -37.36 2.57 8.94
CA ILE A 4 -36.90 2.73 7.56
C ILE A 4 -35.79 3.79 7.47
N PHE A 5 -35.90 4.85 8.28
CA PHE A 5 -34.90 5.91 8.34
C PHE A 5 -33.57 5.39 8.92
N PHE A 6 -33.64 4.52 9.94
CA PHE A 6 -32.48 3.85 10.53
C PHE A 6 -31.80 2.89 9.55
N LEU A 7 -32.60 2.15 8.76
CA LEU A 7 -32.08 1.24 7.74
C LEU A 7 -31.36 2.00 6.61
N LEU A 8 -31.90 3.16 6.22
CA LEU A 8 -31.28 4.03 5.20
C LEU A 8 -29.95 4.64 5.66
N ILE A 9 -29.85 5.01 6.93
CA ILE A 9 -28.60 5.50 7.54
C ILE A 9 -27.54 4.38 7.60
N PHE A 10 -27.96 3.15 7.89
CA PHE A 10 -27.06 2.01 7.92
C PHE A 10 -26.49 1.65 6.53
N VAL A 11 -27.29 1.81 5.47
CA VAL A 11 -26.86 1.61 4.08
C VAL A 11 -25.87 2.69 3.64
N LEU A 12 -26.02 3.93 4.10
CA LEU A 12 -25.09 5.02 3.81
C LEU A 12 -23.74 4.88 4.53
N LEU A 13 -23.72 4.25 5.71
CA LEU A 13 -22.49 3.96 6.45
C LEU A 13 -21.71 2.75 5.89
N ALA A 14 -22.37 1.91 5.09
CA ALA A 14 -21.75 0.72 4.47
C ALA A 14 -21.02 1.01 3.16
N CYS A 15 -20.98 2.26 2.67
CA CYS A 15 -20.35 2.65 1.41
C CYS A 15 -18.87 3.02 1.60
N GLN A 16 -18.08 2.11 2.17
CA GLN A 16 -16.63 2.19 2.13
C GLN A 16 -16.19 1.74 0.73
N SER A 17 -15.24 2.48 0.09
CA SER A 17 -14.76 2.10 -1.23
C SER A 17 -14.03 0.76 -1.19
N ASP A 18 -14.10 -0.03 -2.26
CA ASP A 18 -13.39 -1.30 -2.39
C ASP A 18 -11.88 -1.15 -2.21
N ILE A 19 -11.34 0.00 -2.61
CA ILE A 19 -9.92 0.34 -2.50
C ILE A 19 -9.53 0.49 -1.02
N ASP A 20 -10.34 1.22 -0.24
CA ASP A 20 -10.09 1.40 1.20
C ASP A 20 -10.18 0.08 1.95
N LEU A 21 -11.17 -0.75 1.63
CA LEU A 21 -11.29 -2.10 2.20
C LEU A 21 -10.09 -2.99 1.86
N SER A 22 -9.59 -2.92 0.63
CA SER A 22 -8.40 -3.66 0.22
C SER A 22 -7.14 -3.18 0.95
N MET A 23 -6.99 -1.87 1.16
CA MET A 23 -5.90 -1.34 1.98
C MET A 23 -5.94 -1.89 3.41
N GLU A 24 -7.09 -1.85 4.05
CA GLU A 24 -7.27 -2.35 5.41
C GLU A 24 -7.01 -3.86 5.50
N ARG A 25 -7.57 -4.64 4.58
CA ARG A 25 -7.31 -6.09 4.52
C ARG A 25 -5.83 -6.40 4.31
N GLY A 26 -5.17 -5.66 3.42
CA GLY A 26 -3.74 -5.82 3.16
C GLY A 26 -2.90 -5.60 4.42
N ILE A 27 -3.19 -4.52 5.16
CA ILE A 27 -2.52 -4.20 6.43
C ILE A 27 -2.78 -5.33 7.45
N GLN A 28 -4.00 -5.78 7.57
CA GLN A 28 -4.37 -6.85 8.49
C GLN A 28 -3.70 -8.18 8.13
N TYR A 29 -3.65 -8.57 6.86
CA TYR A 29 -2.92 -9.75 6.41
C TYR A 29 -1.43 -9.64 6.71
N TYR A 30 -0.84 -8.47 6.53
CA TYR A 30 0.56 -8.22 6.88
C TYR A 30 0.81 -8.44 8.38
N GLU A 31 -0.04 -7.89 9.25
CA GLU A 31 0.04 -8.04 10.70
C GLU A 31 -0.09 -9.50 11.15
N TRP A 32 -0.90 -10.28 10.43
CA TRP A 32 -1.06 -11.72 10.68
C TRP A 32 0.04 -12.60 10.05
N GLY A 33 1.02 -12.00 9.39
CA GLY A 33 2.09 -12.73 8.72
C GLY A 33 1.67 -13.38 7.40
N MET A 34 0.48 -13.11 6.89
CA MET A 34 -0.04 -13.60 5.62
C MET A 34 0.44 -12.70 4.46
N ILE A 35 1.76 -12.69 4.24
CA ILE A 35 2.40 -11.71 3.37
C ILE A 35 1.92 -11.82 1.91
N GLU A 36 1.75 -13.01 1.37
CA GLU A 36 1.26 -13.22 -0.01
C GLU A 36 -0.13 -12.61 -0.21
N LYS A 37 -1.02 -12.75 0.77
CA LYS A 37 -2.36 -12.14 0.72
C LYS A 37 -2.27 -10.61 0.83
N ALA A 38 -1.39 -10.10 1.68
CA ALA A 38 -1.14 -8.67 1.78
C ALA A 38 -0.66 -8.08 0.44
N LEU A 39 0.30 -8.74 -0.22
CA LEU A 39 0.80 -8.34 -1.53
C LEU A 39 -0.33 -8.21 -2.57
N LEU A 40 -1.25 -9.16 -2.60
CA LEU A 40 -2.39 -9.13 -3.54
C LEU A 40 -3.30 -7.92 -3.30
N GLU A 41 -3.61 -7.62 -2.04
CA GLU A 41 -4.46 -6.48 -1.69
C GLU A 41 -3.80 -5.14 -2.06
N PHE A 42 -2.53 -4.96 -1.73
CA PHE A 42 -1.81 -3.72 -2.09
C PHE A 42 -1.65 -3.55 -3.60
N LYS A 43 -1.37 -4.62 -4.33
CA LYS A 43 -1.32 -4.60 -5.80
C LYS A 43 -2.67 -4.25 -6.42
N TYR A 44 -3.77 -4.74 -5.85
CA TYR A 44 -5.11 -4.39 -6.30
C TYR A 44 -5.37 -2.88 -6.16
N VAL A 45 -5.01 -2.28 -5.02
CA VAL A 45 -5.14 -0.84 -4.80
C VAL A 45 -4.34 -0.06 -5.83
N ILE A 46 -3.08 -0.42 -6.03
CA ILE A 46 -2.19 0.24 -7.00
C ILE A 46 -2.75 0.14 -8.41
N HIS A 47 -3.15 -1.05 -8.83
CA HIS A 47 -3.70 -1.27 -10.16
C HIS A 47 -4.96 -0.45 -10.40
N THR A 48 -5.90 -0.47 -9.45
CA THR A 48 -7.17 0.24 -9.55
C THR A 48 -6.95 1.76 -9.64
N LEU A 49 -6.05 2.32 -8.82
CA LEU A 49 -5.73 3.75 -8.86
C LEU A 49 -5.01 4.14 -10.17
N LYS A 50 -4.11 3.30 -10.65
CA LYS A 50 -3.41 3.54 -11.93
C LYS A 50 -4.35 3.54 -13.14
N LEU A 51 -5.46 2.82 -13.11
CA LEU A 51 -6.46 2.87 -14.19
C LEU A 51 -7.14 4.24 -14.29
N LYS A 52 -7.19 5.01 -13.22
CA LYS A 52 -7.69 6.41 -13.23
C LYS A 52 -6.69 7.42 -13.79
N SER A 53 -5.46 7.07 -13.99
CA SER A 53 -4.16 7.68 -14.25
C SER A 53 -4.06 9.21 -14.42
N ASN A 54 -5.03 9.88 -15.06
CA ASN A 54 -4.91 11.31 -15.39
C ASN A 54 -5.72 12.23 -14.48
N LYS A 55 -6.41 11.69 -13.45
CA LYS A 55 -7.38 12.42 -12.63
C LYS A 55 -7.35 12.03 -11.16
N LEU A 56 -6.17 11.61 -10.64
CA LEU A 56 -6.05 11.29 -9.24
C LEU A 56 -6.20 12.54 -8.38
N LYS A 57 -7.13 12.49 -7.42
CA LYS A 57 -7.26 13.49 -6.37
C LYS A 57 -6.06 13.39 -5.41
N TYR A 58 -5.80 14.44 -4.67
CA TYR A 58 -4.73 14.45 -3.66
C TYR A 58 -4.83 13.26 -2.68
N SER A 59 -6.04 12.97 -2.20
CA SER A 59 -6.29 11.81 -1.31
C SER A 59 -5.96 10.47 -1.98
N GLU A 60 -6.21 10.34 -3.29
CA GLU A 60 -5.90 9.14 -4.05
C GLU A 60 -4.39 8.99 -4.32
N ILE A 61 -3.69 10.09 -4.56
CA ILE A 61 -2.21 10.09 -4.66
C ILE A 61 -1.59 9.65 -3.34
N LYS A 62 -2.08 10.18 -2.23
CA LYS A 62 -1.65 9.78 -0.89
C LYS A 62 -1.92 8.30 -0.63
N LEU A 63 -3.08 7.79 -1.02
CA LEU A 63 -3.43 6.39 -0.89
C LEU A 63 -2.55 5.50 -1.77
N LEU A 64 -2.28 5.91 -3.01
CA LEU A 64 -1.37 5.22 -3.93
C LEU A 64 0.05 5.14 -3.34
N SER A 65 0.55 6.23 -2.79
CA SER A 65 1.85 6.24 -2.10
C SER A 65 1.88 5.25 -0.92
N ARG A 66 0.83 5.23 -0.10
CA ARG A 66 0.71 4.26 1.01
C ARG A 66 0.67 2.82 0.53
N ALA A 67 -0.01 2.54 -0.57
CA ALA A 67 -0.06 1.21 -1.14
C ALA A 67 1.33 0.75 -1.62
N HIS A 68 2.08 1.61 -2.30
CA HIS A 68 3.47 1.33 -2.67
C HIS A 68 4.38 1.16 -1.45
N HIS A 69 4.23 1.99 -0.41
CA HIS A 69 4.94 1.86 0.86
C HIS A 69 4.71 0.48 1.50
N ASN A 70 3.46 0.10 1.66
CA ASN A 70 3.08 -1.18 2.29
C ASN A 70 3.52 -2.38 1.44
N LEU A 71 3.48 -2.25 0.11
CA LEU A 71 3.99 -3.27 -0.80
C LEU A 71 5.52 -3.42 -0.65
N ALA A 72 6.25 -2.29 -0.53
CA ALA A 72 7.69 -2.30 -0.30
C ALA A 72 8.05 -3.00 1.01
N VAL A 73 7.37 -2.67 2.10
CA VAL A 73 7.57 -3.30 3.41
C VAL A 73 7.26 -4.80 3.37
N SER A 74 6.20 -5.19 2.65
CA SER A 74 5.83 -6.59 2.47
C SER A 74 6.88 -7.37 1.68
N TYR A 75 7.42 -6.81 0.60
CA TYR A 75 8.54 -7.41 -0.14
C TYR A 75 9.80 -7.51 0.72
N ALA A 76 10.11 -6.47 1.51
CA ALA A 76 11.25 -6.51 2.42
C ALA A 76 11.12 -7.60 3.49
N LYS A 77 9.90 -7.87 3.97
CA LYS A 77 9.61 -8.98 4.88
C LYS A 77 9.95 -10.33 4.27
N LYS A 78 9.79 -10.48 2.96
CA LYS A 78 10.19 -11.66 2.19
C LYS A 78 11.66 -11.63 1.76
N LYS A 79 12.42 -10.60 2.13
CA LYS A 79 13.81 -10.36 1.71
C LYS A 79 13.97 -10.15 0.19
N TRP A 80 12.91 -9.77 -0.50
CA TRP A 80 12.92 -9.38 -1.90
C TRP A 80 13.27 -7.90 -2.04
N TYR A 81 14.51 -7.57 -1.71
CA TYR A 81 14.94 -6.17 -1.54
C TYR A 81 15.00 -5.38 -2.83
N ALA A 82 15.23 -6.02 -3.98
CA ALA A 82 15.18 -5.33 -5.28
C ALA A 82 13.77 -4.84 -5.61
N ASP A 83 12.76 -5.70 -5.44
CA ASP A 83 11.35 -5.33 -5.62
C ASP A 83 10.91 -4.32 -4.57
N ALA A 84 11.32 -4.52 -3.31
CA ALA A 84 11.04 -3.61 -2.21
C ALA A 84 11.59 -2.20 -2.48
N ALA A 85 12.83 -2.09 -2.96
CA ALA A 85 13.46 -0.79 -3.27
C ALA A 85 12.72 -0.05 -4.38
N LYS A 86 12.27 -0.77 -5.40
CA LYS A 86 11.47 -0.19 -6.49
C LYS A 86 10.17 0.40 -5.97
N GLU A 87 9.44 -0.33 -5.15
CA GLU A 87 8.17 0.13 -4.59
C GLU A 87 8.36 1.27 -3.57
N ALA A 88 9.39 1.20 -2.73
CA ALA A 88 9.74 2.27 -1.80
C ALA A 88 10.07 3.58 -2.53
N LYS A 89 10.76 3.49 -3.68
CA LYS A 89 11.04 4.67 -4.52
C LYS A 89 9.75 5.25 -5.10
N HIS A 90 8.82 4.41 -5.58
CA HIS A 90 7.52 4.88 -6.05
C HIS A 90 6.74 5.61 -4.94
N ALA A 91 6.72 5.07 -3.73
CA ALA A 91 6.07 5.70 -2.59
C ALA A 91 6.65 7.08 -2.30
N PHE A 92 7.98 7.20 -2.25
CA PHE A 92 8.67 8.47 -2.00
C PHE A 92 8.46 9.48 -3.13
N ASP A 93 8.54 9.06 -4.39
CA ASP A 93 8.35 9.94 -5.55
C ASP A 93 6.93 10.53 -5.60
N LEU A 94 5.92 9.73 -5.22
CA LEU A 94 4.52 10.18 -5.16
C LEU A 94 4.25 11.10 -3.98
N PHE A 95 4.82 10.80 -2.82
CA PHE A 95 4.58 11.54 -1.58
C PHE A 95 5.85 11.51 -0.72
N PRO A 96 6.71 12.55 -0.85
CA PRO A 96 8.04 12.57 -0.22
C PRO A 96 7.97 12.93 1.28
N THR A 97 7.51 12.00 2.10
CA THR A 97 7.51 12.09 3.55
C THR A 97 8.82 11.58 4.14
N ASP A 98 9.11 11.97 5.38
CA ASP A 98 10.25 11.42 6.12
C ASP A 98 10.15 9.91 6.31
N GLU A 99 8.94 9.40 6.54
CA GLU A 99 8.69 7.98 6.66
C GLU A 99 9.03 7.22 5.37
N ASN A 100 8.54 7.69 4.22
CA ASN A 100 8.84 7.08 2.92
C ASN A 100 10.34 7.13 2.60
N ARG A 101 11.02 8.23 2.95
CA ARG A 101 12.46 8.36 2.78
C ARG A 101 13.23 7.35 3.62
N GLN A 102 12.91 7.24 4.91
CA GLN A 102 13.57 6.31 5.82
C GLN A 102 13.41 4.85 5.36
N VAL A 103 12.22 4.47 4.93
CA VAL A 103 11.97 3.12 4.39
C VAL A 103 12.76 2.87 3.12
N LEU A 104 12.81 3.84 2.22
CA LEU A 104 13.61 3.74 0.99
C LEU A 104 15.10 3.55 1.29
N GLU A 105 15.66 4.39 2.15
CA GLU A 105 17.07 4.32 2.55
C GLU A 105 17.42 2.99 3.22
N LEU A 106 16.57 2.52 4.13
CA LEU A 106 16.77 1.25 4.83
C LEU A 106 16.76 0.07 3.86
N ILE A 107 15.79 0.02 2.95
CA ILE A 107 15.67 -1.05 1.96
C ILE A 107 16.84 -1.03 0.98
N GLN A 108 17.24 0.14 0.50
CA GLN A 108 18.41 0.29 -0.38
C GLN A 108 19.70 -0.17 0.30
N SER A 109 19.87 0.17 1.58
CA SER A 109 21.02 -0.29 2.38
C SER A 109 21.06 -1.83 2.45
N LYS A 110 19.92 -2.46 2.73
CA LYS A 110 19.82 -3.93 2.77
C LYS A 110 20.11 -4.57 1.43
N LYS A 111 19.56 -4.03 0.35
CA LYS A 111 19.82 -4.47 -1.02
C LYS A 111 21.33 -4.45 -1.32
N ASN A 112 21.98 -3.31 -1.06
CA ASN A 112 23.40 -3.11 -1.33
C ASN A 112 24.30 -4.05 -0.51
N GLN A 113 23.93 -4.34 0.74
CA GLN A 113 24.65 -5.30 1.58
C GLN A 113 24.65 -6.70 0.95
N ILE A 114 23.51 -7.15 0.44
CA ILE A 114 23.39 -8.47 -0.18
C ILE A 114 24.15 -8.54 -1.51
N GLU A 115 24.09 -7.49 -2.31
CA GLU A 115 24.85 -7.43 -3.57
C GLU A 115 26.36 -7.52 -3.35
N LYS A 116 26.87 -6.95 -2.25
CA LYS A 116 28.29 -7.05 -1.87
C LYS A 116 28.70 -8.47 -1.44
N ILE A 117 27.81 -9.19 -0.76
CA ILE A 117 28.08 -10.56 -0.29
C ILE A 117 28.12 -11.55 -1.46
N ASN A 118 27.30 -11.29 -2.50
CA ASN A 118 27.18 -12.16 -3.66
C ASN A 118 28.24 -11.92 -4.76
N LYS A 119 29.14 -10.98 -4.54
CA LYS A 119 30.30 -10.71 -5.42
C LYS A 119 31.55 -11.41 -4.90
#